data_43c1654a448dd6ca3c4df4957b20fed7
#
_entry.id   43c1654a448dd6ca3c4df4957b20fed7
#
_cell.length_a   1.000
_cell.length_b   1.000
_cell.length_c   1.000
_cell.angle_alpha   90.00
_cell.angle_beta   90.00
_cell.angle_gamma   90.00
#
_symmetry.space_group_name_H-M   'P 1'
#
loop_
_entity.id
_entity.type
_entity.pdbx_description
1 polymer ?
#
loop_
_entity_poly.entity_id
_entity_poly.type
_entity_poly.pdbx_seq_one_letter_code
_entity_poly.pdbx_strand_id
1 'polypeptide(L)'
;MERSNNIEIIRRLAEEYNNPRYFQMDPIAFPKHFLQLMQCGSAGAQCGNAGAQCGNAGTQYGSAGAQCGSASGQRGCAGAASGADAALGRVAASGRAAASGRAATAGRAATSGRGKADRAAGEYVYTLKDVEIAGLIAAHLAWGRRDMIVRDCNRAFEEMQWRPLEYVMRGEYRCGQESLHRTIRWSEFAAICSRMKVFYAANESVEPLTPDQIRVQIYGQASNPKMANKKIHMFRRWMVRNDGIVDLGLWSHTSPADLIIPLDTHVHASALKLGITTRKSADITTALEITEFLKEAFPDDPCKGDFALFAYAAENKH
;
A
#
# COMPACT_ATOMS: atom_id res chain seq x y z
N MET A 1 -2.35 15.52 37.67
CA MET A 1 -3.67 16.03 37.23
C MET A 1 -3.76 16.28 35.72
N GLU A 2 -2.85 17.02 35.11
CA GLU A 2 -2.90 17.32 33.66
C GLU A 2 -2.79 16.07 32.76
N ARG A 3 -1.85 15.15 33.06
CA ARG A 3 -1.67 13.90 32.30
C ARG A 3 -2.92 12.97 32.37
N SER A 4 -3.55 12.84 33.54
CA SER A 4 -4.77 12.04 33.69
C SER A 4 -5.95 12.64 32.94
N ASN A 5 -6.06 13.98 32.92
CA ASN A 5 -7.08 14.69 32.15
C ASN A 5 -6.88 14.50 30.65
N ASN A 6 -5.64 14.53 30.17
CA ASN A 6 -5.32 14.28 28.74
C ASN A 6 -5.67 12.86 28.31
N ILE A 7 -5.45 11.85 29.16
CA ILE A 7 -5.85 10.46 28.90
C ILE A 7 -7.37 10.35 28.73
N GLU A 8 -8.14 11.00 29.60
CA GLU A 8 -9.62 10.98 29.55
C GLU A 8 -10.13 11.69 28.27
N ILE A 9 -9.56 12.85 27.91
CA ILE A 9 -9.86 13.54 26.66
C ILE A 9 -9.59 12.63 25.47
N ILE A 10 -8.45 11.95 25.43
CA ILE A 10 -8.08 11.06 24.34
C ILE A 10 -9.05 9.87 24.23
N ARG A 11 -9.45 9.26 25.35
CA ARG A 11 -10.44 8.17 25.33
C ARG A 11 -11.77 8.61 24.74
N ARG A 12 -12.30 9.74 25.19
CA ARG A 12 -13.56 10.30 24.68
C ARG A 12 -13.48 10.60 23.18
N LEU A 13 -12.42 11.29 22.74
CA LEU A 13 -12.25 11.63 21.32
C LEU A 13 -12.05 10.38 20.46
N ALA A 14 -11.34 9.37 20.95
CA ALA A 14 -11.15 8.13 20.19
C ALA A 14 -12.47 7.37 19.99
N GLU A 15 -13.37 7.36 20.96
CA GLU A 15 -14.71 6.77 20.82
C GLU A 15 -15.57 7.53 19.83
N GLU A 16 -15.54 8.86 19.86
CA GLU A 16 -16.33 9.69 18.96
C GLU A 16 -15.86 9.60 17.50
N TYR A 17 -14.54 9.60 17.27
CA TYR A 17 -13.95 9.72 15.93
C TYR A 17 -13.56 8.38 15.30
N ASN A 18 -13.59 7.27 16.01
CA ASN A 18 -13.50 5.94 15.41
C ASN A 18 -14.83 5.56 14.75
N ASN A 19 -15.18 6.26 13.69
CA ASN A 19 -16.46 6.14 13.00
C ASN A 19 -16.27 6.17 11.48
N PRO A 20 -16.86 5.24 10.71
CA PRO A 20 -16.70 5.15 9.25
C PRO A 20 -17.00 6.43 8.49
N ARG A 21 -17.89 7.29 9.03
CA ARG A 21 -18.27 8.58 8.38
C ARG A 21 -17.08 9.50 8.12
N TYR A 22 -16.03 9.44 8.94
CA TYR A 22 -14.84 10.26 8.79
C TYR A 22 -13.84 9.72 7.76
N PHE A 23 -14.06 8.48 7.29
CA PHE A 23 -13.17 7.75 6.39
C PHE A 23 -13.77 7.47 5.02
N GLN A 24 -14.94 8.06 4.69
CA GLN A 24 -15.60 7.88 3.39
C GLN A 24 -14.71 8.29 2.20
N MET A 25 -13.90 9.33 2.37
CA MET A 25 -12.95 9.82 1.36
C MET A 25 -11.50 9.46 1.70
N ASP A 26 -11.29 8.37 2.45
CA ASP A 26 -9.96 7.94 2.88
C ASP A 26 -9.38 6.90 1.92
N PRO A 27 -8.07 6.93 1.63
CA PRO A 27 -7.43 5.96 0.74
C PRO A 27 -7.50 4.50 1.23
N ILE A 28 -7.87 4.24 2.48
CA ILE A 28 -8.17 2.87 2.97
C ILE A 28 -9.35 2.23 2.22
N ALA A 29 -10.20 3.03 1.56
CA ALA A 29 -11.29 2.51 0.73
C ALA A 29 -10.79 1.56 -0.38
N PHE A 30 -9.57 1.76 -0.90
CA PHE A 30 -9.01 0.91 -1.94
C PHE A 30 -8.68 -0.49 -1.46
N PRO A 31 -7.83 -0.72 -0.44
CA PRO A 31 -7.61 -2.08 0.05
C PRO A 31 -8.90 -2.72 0.59
N LYS A 32 -9.85 -1.96 1.16
CA LYS A 32 -11.19 -2.47 1.53
C LYS A 32 -11.96 -3.03 0.34
N HIS A 33 -11.93 -2.36 -0.79
CA HIS A 33 -12.56 -2.84 -2.01
C HIS A 33 -11.99 -4.20 -2.43
N PHE A 34 -10.68 -4.35 -2.44
CA PHE A 34 -10.04 -5.63 -2.79
C PHE A 34 -10.28 -6.72 -1.75
N LEU A 35 -10.37 -6.37 -0.46
CA LEU A 35 -10.79 -7.31 0.57
C LEU A 35 -12.20 -7.84 0.32
N GLN A 36 -13.15 -6.98 -0.04
CA GLN A 36 -14.52 -7.40 -0.39
C GLN A 36 -14.52 -8.35 -1.60
N LEU A 37 -13.76 -8.03 -2.66
CA LEU A 37 -13.64 -8.91 -3.83
C LEU A 37 -13.03 -10.27 -3.48
N MET A 38 -12.00 -10.30 -2.63
CA MET A 38 -11.39 -11.53 -2.14
C MET A 38 -12.40 -12.39 -1.35
N GLN A 39 -13.21 -11.78 -0.49
CA GLN A 39 -14.22 -12.48 0.32
C GLN A 39 -15.38 -13.00 -0.56
N CYS A 40 -15.84 -12.23 -1.55
CA CYS A 40 -16.89 -12.66 -2.49
C CYS A 40 -16.43 -13.86 -3.33
N GLY A 41 -15.20 -13.85 -3.85
CA GLY A 41 -14.64 -14.99 -4.61
C GLY A 41 -14.51 -16.27 -3.80
N SER A 42 -14.26 -16.14 -2.48
CA SER A 42 -14.14 -17.30 -1.57
C SER A 42 -15.49 -17.93 -1.20
N ALA A 43 -16.60 -17.17 -1.32
CA ALA A 43 -17.95 -17.59 -0.89
C ALA A 43 -18.74 -18.37 -1.96
N GLY A 44 -18.16 -18.65 -3.13
CA GLY A 44 -18.78 -19.43 -4.21
C GLY A 44 -20.20 -18.97 -4.57
N ALA A 45 -20.34 -18.13 -5.60
CA ALA A 45 -21.57 -17.94 -6.40
C ALA A 45 -22.90 -17.52 -5.70
N GLN A 46 -22.92 -17.02 -4.49
CA GLN A 46 -24.14 -16.43 -3.90
C GLN A 46 -24.23 -14.88 -3.99
N CYS A 47 -23.23 -14.21 -4.56
CA CYS A 47 -23.26 -12.77 -4.81
C CYS A 47 -23.90 -12.41 -6.16
N GLY A 48 -24.95 -13.09 -6.57
CA GLY A 48 -25.62 -12.91 -7.86
C GLY A 48 -26.25 -11.53 -8.11
N ASN A 49 -26.21 -10.57 -7.17
CA ASN A 49 -26.71 -9.20 -7.39
C ASN A 49 -25.89 -8.11 -6.68
N ALA A 50 -24.86 -8.44 -5.90
CA ALA A 50 -24.00 -7.43 -5.28
C ALA A 50 -22.91 -6.92 -6.23
N GLY A 51 -22.58 -7.66 -7.29
CA GLY A 51 -21.60 -7.26 -8.29
C GLY A 51 -21.93 -5.99 -9.06
N ALA A 52 -23.22 -5.69 -9.22
CA ALA A 52 -23.67 -4.45 -9.88
C ALA A 52 -23.58 -3.20 -8.96
N GLN A 53 -23.53 -3.38 -7.64
CA GLN A 53 -23.37 -2.27 -6.70
C GLN A 53 -21.91 -2.02 -6.29
N CYS A 54 -21.04 -3.01 -6.36
CA CYS A 54 -19.60 -2.82 -6.11
C CYS A 54 -18.89 -2.10 -7.27
N GLY A 55 -19.38 -2.22 -8.51
CA GLY A 55 -18.87 -1.48 -9.67
C GLY A 55 -19.19 0.02 -9.66
N ASN A 56 -20.11 0.48 -8.80
CA ASN A 56 -20.60 1.86 -8.79
C ASN A 56 -19.92 2.76 -7.75
N ALA A 57 -19.05 2.25 -6.88
CA ALA A 57 -18.27 3.12 -5.98
C ALA A 57 -17.22 3.97 -6.73
N GLY A 58 -16.85 3.58 -7.96
CA GLY A 58 -16.00 4.36 -8.85
C GLY A 58 -16.75 5.36 -9.76
N THR A 59 -18.07 5.23 -9.94
CA THR A 59 -18.83 6.02 -10.94
C THR A 59 -19.64 7.17 -10.36
N GLN A 60 -19.64 7.40 -9.05
CA GLN A 60 -20.32 8.58 -8.48
C GLN A 60 -19.47 9.86 -8.44
N TYR A 61 -18.24 9.83 -8.94
CA TYR A 61 -17.40 11.02 -9.03
C TYR A 61 -17.09 11.40 -10.48
N GLY A 62 -18.03 12.20 -11.06
CA GLY A 62 -17.68 13.15 -12.11
C GLY A 62 -17.64 12.64 -13.54
N SER A 63 -18.80 12.53 -14.17
CA SER A 63 -18.93 12.75 -15.61
C SER A 63 -18.77 14.26 -15.91
N ALA A 64 -17.53 14.70 -16.10
CA ALA A 64 -17.24 15.92 -16.82
C ALA A 64 -16.39 15.51 -18.02
N GLY A 65 -17.00 15.60 -19.22
CA GLY A 65 -16.42 15.16 -20.47
C GLY A 65 -15.09 15.85 -20.78
N ALA A 66 -14.10 15.04 -21.12
CA ALA A 66 -12.98 15.44 -21.93
C ALA A 66 -12.74 14.34 -22.95
N GLN A 67 -12.99 14.67 -24.21
CA GLN A 67 -12.64 13.84 -25.36
C GLN A 67 -11.16 13.55 -25.34
N CYS A 68 -10.80 12.29 -25.15
CA CYS A 68 -9.42 11.85 -25.20
C CYS A 68 -9.05 11.55 -26.66
N GLY A 69 -8.23 12.44 -27.23
CA GLY A 69 -7.59 12.22 -28.51
C GLY A 69 -6.64 11.03 -28.42
N SER A 70 -6.72 10.14 -29.41
CA SER A 70 -5.86 9.00 -29.62
C SER A 70 -4.39 9.45 -29.75
N ALA A 71 -3.58 9.21 -28.72
CA ALA A 71 -2.12 9.25 -28.81
C ALA A 71 -1.59 7.83 -28.66
N SER A 72 -1.19 7.27 -29.80
CA SER A 72 -0.36 6.08 -29.89
C SER A 72 1.02 6.40 -29.29
N GLY A 73 1.37 5.83 -28.12
CA GLY A 73 2.62 6.15 -27.47
C GLY A 73 3.17 5.01 -26.65
N GLN A 74 4.20 4.40 -27.17
CA GLN A 74 5.30 3.68 -26.52
C GLN A 74 4.98 2.85 -25.28
N ARG A 75 4.71 1.58 -25.51
CA ARG A 75 4.79 0.50 -24.52
C ARG A 75 6.22 -0.05 -24.55
N GLY A 76 6.79 -0.22 -23.36
CA GLY A 76 7.98 -1.03 -23.18
C GLY A 76 9.18 -0.27 -22.63
N CYS A 77 9.28 -0.17 -21.32
CA CYS A 77 10.58 -0.05 -20.67
C CYS A 77 11.04 -1.46 -20.30
N ALA A 78 11.68 -2.14 -21.23
CA ALA A 78 12.48 -3.32 -20.92
C ALA A 78 13.67 -2.85 -20.06
N GLY A 79 13.79 -3.45 -18.88
CA GLY A 79 14.84 -3.34 -17.89
C GLY A 79 16.10 -2.54 -18.23
N ALA A 80 16.23 -1.36 -17.66
CA ALA A 80 17.51 -0.77 -17.38
C ALA A 80 17.80 -0.96 -15.87
N ALA A 81 18.30 -2.13 -15.52
CA ALA A 81 19.00 -2.36 -14.27
C ALA A 81 20.40 -1.74 -14.42
N SER A 82 20.55 -0.49 -14.04
CA SER A 82 21.88 0.11 -13.86
C SER A 82 22.34 -0.19 -12.43
N GLY A 83 23.45 -0.89 -12.37
CA GLY A 83 24.19 -1.44 -11.28
C GLY A 83 24.28 -0.62 -10.00
N ALA A 84 24.06 -1.34 -8.93
CA ALA A 84 24.74 -1.15 -7.66
C ALA A 84 25.02 -2.56 -7.12
N ASP A 85 26.00 -3.21 -7.71
CA ASP A 85 26.71 -4.32 -7.10
C ASP A 85 27.70 -3.76 -6.09
N ALA A 86 27.55 -4.20 -4.84
CA ALA A 86 28.71 -4.44 -3.98
C ALA A 86 28.30 -5.22 -2.72
N ALA A 87 28.94 -6.35 -2.54
CA ALA A 87 29.21 -7.06 -1.31
C ALA A 87 28.14 -7.98 -0.71
N LEU A 88 28.16 -9.24 -1.13
CA LEU A 88 27.93 -10.36 -0.23
C LEU A 88 28.89 -11.50 -0.59
N GLY A 89 29.54 -12.01 0.44
CA GLY A 89 30.72 -12.87 0.46
C GLY A 89 30.57 -14.19 -0.30
N ARG A 90 31.67 -14.54 -0.92
CA ARG A 90 31.94 -15.86 -1.51
C ARG A 90 32.15 -16.91 -0.41
N VAL A 91 31.38 -17.98 -0.49
CA VAL A 91 31.82 -19.26 0.04
C VAL A 91 31.93 -20.22 -1.15
N ALA A 92 33.17 -20.71 -1.33
CA ALA A 92 33.53 -21.64 -2.37
C ALA A 92 33.12 -23.07 -1.99
N ALA A 93 32.58 -23.81 -2.95
CA ALA A 93 32.63 -25.26 -2.94
C ALA A 93 32.94 -25.74 -4.36
N SER A 94 34.08 -26.37 -4.47
CA SER A 94 34.65 -27.05 -5.63
C SER A 94 33.91 -28.32 -5.98
N GLY A 95 33.66 -28.54 -7.26
CA GLY A 95 33.18 -29.84 -7.77
C GLY A 95 33.32 -29.92 -9.29
N ARG A 96 34.42 -30.55 -9.76
CA ARG A 96 34.70 -30.90 -11.16
C ARG A 96 33.82 -32.04 -11.59
N ALA A 97 33.28 -32.01 -12.82
CA ALA A 97 33.28 -33.14 -13.76
C ALA A 97 32.98 -32.67 -15.18
N ALA A 98 33.80 -33.15 -16.10
CA ALA A 98 33.75 -32.92 -17.52
C ALA A 98 32.97 -34.05 -18.24
N ALA A 99 32.43 -33.75 -19.42
CA ALA A 99 32.48 -34.53 -20.68
C ALA A 99 31.37 -34.07 -21.64
N SER A 100 31.71 -33.41 -22.71
CA SER A 100 31.85 -33.89 -24.09
C SER A 100 30.56 -34.42 -24.77
N GLY A 101 30.18 -33.74 -25.87
CA GLY A 101 29.73 -34.54 -27.00
C GLY A 101 28.58 -34.00 -27.85
N ARG A 102 28.97 -33.37 -28.95
CA ARG A 102 28.39 -33.45 -30.31
C ARG A 102 27.10 -32.73 -30.72
N ALA A 103 27.31 -31.89 -31.68
CA ALA A 103 26.37 -31.28 -32.60
C ALA A 103 25.61 -32.31 -33.47
N ALA A 104 24.38 -31.96 -33.81
CA ALA A 104 23.76 -32.42 -35.09
C ALA A 104 22.81 -31.30 -35.57
N THR A 105 22.99 -31.03 -36.85
CA THR A 105 22.36 -30.02 -37.68
C THR A 105 21.01 -30.47 -38.25
N ALA A 106 20.26 -29.43 -38.67
CA ALA A 106 19.32 -29.41 -39.79
C ALA A 106 17.82 -29.62 -39.53
N GLY A 107 17.06 -28.60 -39.85
CA GLY A 107 16.07 -28.69 -40.88
C GLY A 107 14.73 -27.97 -40.63
N ARG A 108 14.55 -26.79 -41.20
CA ARG A 108 13.37 -26.29 -41.91
C ARG A 108 11.95 -26.67 -41.45
N ALA A 109 11.11 -25.73 -41.08
CA ALA A 109 10.07 -25.19 -41.98
C ALA A 109 9.14 -24.24 -41.21
N ALA A 110 8.88 -23.11 -41.84
CA ALA A 110 7.89 -22.13 -41.37
C ALA A 110 6.46 -22.66 -41.59
N THR A 111 5.59 -22.47 -40.60
CA THR A 111 4.18 -22.24 -40.86
C THR A 111 3.65 -21.21 -39.86
N SER A 112 3.20 -20.12 -40.43
CA SER A 112 2.41 -19.08 -39.79
C SER A 112 1.15 -19.68 -39.17
N GLY A 113 1.03 -19.58 -37.84
CA GLY A 113 -0.19 -19.86 -37.11
C GLY A 113 -0.37 -18.81 -36.07
N ARG A 114 -1.02 -17.69 -36.42
CA ARG A 114 -1.65 -16.79 -35.43
C ARG A 114 -2.77 -17.56 -34.74
N GLY A 115 -2.43 -18.32 -33.73
CA GLY A 115 -3.34 -18.83 -32.75
C GLY A 115 -3.48 -17.78 -31.66
N LYS A 116 -4.54 -16.95 -31.72
CA LYS A 116 -5.10 -16.37 -30.53
C LYS A 116 -5.46 -17.54 -29.63
N ALA A 117 -4.66 -17.77 -28.60
CA ALA A 117 -5.11 -18.58 -27.47
C ALA A 117 -6.16 -17.72 -26.75
N ASP A 118 -7.41 -17.92 -27.10
CA ASP A 118 -8.55 -17.62 -26.24
C ASP A 118 -8.35 -18.48 -24.99
N ARG A 119 -7.62 -17.93 -24.01
CA ARG A 119 -7.73 -18.42 -22.65
C ARG A 119 -9.17 -18.16 -22.27
N ALA A 120 -9.96 -19.20 -22.04
CA ALA A 120 -11.21 -19.11 -21.32
C ALA A 120 -10.91 -18.24 -20.10
N ALA A 121 -11.56 -17.08 -20.04
CA ALA A 121 -11.37 -16.11 -18.97
C ALA A 121 -11.97 -16.70 -17.71
N GLY A 122 -11.17 -17.51 -16.98
CA GLY A 122 -11.48 -17.87 -15.61
C GLY A 122 -11.60 -16.58 -14.82
N GLU A 123 -12.60 -16.52 -13.98
CA GLU A 123 -12.83 -15.40 -13.07
C GLU A 123 -11.54 -15.12 -12.27
N TYR A 124 -11.11 -13.84 -12.22
CA TYR A 124 -9.91 -13.46 -11.48
C TYR A 124 -10.14 -13.65 -9.98
N VAL A 125 -9.29 -14.45 -9.33
CA VAL A 125 -9.38 -14.72 -7.90
C VAL A 125 -8.48 -13.73 -7.16
N TYR A 126 -9.08 -12.87 -6.38
CA TYR A 126 -8.36 -11.91 -5.54
C TYR A 126 -7.76 -12.60 -4.31
N THR A 127 -6.58 -12.16 -3.91
CA THR A 127 -5.79 -12.74 -2.83
C THR A 127 -5.37 -11.68 -1.81
N LEU A 128 -4.77 -12.10 -0.69
CA LEU A 128 -4.15 -11.17 0.26
C LEU A 128 -3.11 -10.26 -0.42
N LYS A 129 -2.37 -10.77 -1.41
CA LYS A 129 -1.38 -9.98 -2.16
C LYS A 129 -2.03 -8.80 -2.89
N ASP A 130 -3.23 -8.96 -3.43
CA ASP A 130 -3.97 -7.86 -4.08
C ASP A 130 -4.32 -6.77 -3.06
N VAL A 131 -4.77 -7.15 -1.87
CA VAL A 131 -5.11 -6.23 -0.78
C VAL A 131 -3.88 -5.50 -0.28
N GLU A 132 -2.77 -6.21 -0.07
CA GLU A 132 -1.49 -5.63 0.35
C GLU A 132 -0.93 -4.65 -0.68
N ILE A 133 -0.91 -5.02 -1.96
CA ILE A 133 -0.45 -4.15 -3.06
C ILE A 133 -1.32 -2.89 -3.10
N ALA A 134 -2.63 -3.05 -2.99
CA ALA A 134 -3.55 -1.91 -2.97
C ALA A 134 -3.31 -1.01 -1.76
N GLY A 135 -3.09 -1.58 -0.58
CA GLY A 135 -2.78 -0.85 0.63
C GLY A 135 -1.45 -0.10 0.55
N LEU A 136 -0.40 -0.73 0.04
CA LEU A 136 0.91 -0.12 -0.16
C LEU A 136 0.84 1.07 -1.14
N ILE A 137 0.12 0.91 -2.27
CA ILE A 137 -0.06 1.98 -3.26
C ILE A 137 -0.88 3.13 -2.67
N ALA A 138 -2.04 2.82 -2.07
CA ALA A 138 -2.92 3.82 -1.49
C ALA A 138 -2.20 4.62 -0.38
N ALA A 139 -1.46 3.95 0.50
CA ALA A 139 -0.65 4.59 1.53
C ALA A 139 0.49 5.44 0.94
N HIS A 140 1.12 4.99 -0.15
CA HIS A 140 2.19 5.74 -0.81
C HIS A 140 1.67 7.06 -1.41
N LEU A 141 0.46 7.05 -1.97
CA LEU A 141 -0.18 8.24 -2.53
C LEU A 141 -0.88 9.11 -1.48
N ALA A 142 -1.01 8.66 -0.22
CA ALA A 142 -1.77 9.34 0.83
C ALA A 142 -1.08 10.58 1.40
N TRP A 143 -0.94 11.63 0.57
CA TRP A 143 -0.45 12.95 0.99
C TRP A 143 -0.98 14.08 0.11
N GLY A 144 -1.37 15.18 0.74
CA GLY A 144 -2.01 16.30 0.08
C GLY A 144 -3.54 16.30 0.29
N ARG A 145 -4.29 16.83 -0.66
CA ARG A 145 -5.75 16.93 -0.58
C ARG A 145 -6.39 15.57 -0.82
N ARG A 146 -7.40 15.23 -0.03
CA ARG A 146 -8.08 13.90 -0.08
C ARG A 146 -8.71 13.62 -1.44
N ASP A 147 -9.38 14.60 -2.05
CA ASP A 147 -9.97 14.47 -3.38
C ASP A 147 -8.94 14.09 -4.45
N MET A 148 -7.75 14.71 -4.40
CA MET A 148 -6.64 14.38 -5.30
C MET A 148 -6.09 12.98 -5.04
N ILE A 149 -5.95 12.58 -3.78
CA ILE A 149 -5.47 11.24 -3.41
C ILE A 149 -6.40 10.19 -3.98
N VAL A 150 -7.72 10.30 -3.74
CA VAL A 150 -8.71 9.35 -4.24
C VAL A 150 -8.73 9.31 -5.77
N ARG A 151 -8.72 10.46 -6.44
CA ARG A 151 -8.65 10.53 -7.91
C ARG A 151 -7.42 9.80 -8.45
N ASP A 152 -6.26 10.04 -7.87
CA ASP A 152 -4.99 9.53 -8.38
C ASP A 152 -4.78 8.05 -8.02
N CYS A 153 -5.35 7.58 -6.89
CA CYS A 153 -5.48 6.14 -6.62
C CYS A 153 -6.37 5.46 -7.66
N ASN A 154 -7.54 6.02 -8.00
CA ASN A 154 -8.39 5.49 -9.08
C ASN A 154 -7.60 5.36 -10.38
N ARG A 155 -6.87 6.40 -10.80
CA ARG A 155 -6.02 6.36 -12.00
C ARG A 155 -4.98 5.23 -11.96
N ALA A 156 -4.39 4.97 -10.79
CA ALA A 156 -3.45 3.86 -10.63
C ALA A 156 -4.13 2.50 -10.77
N PHE A 157 -5.30 2.31 -10.14
CA PHE A 157 -6.02 1.03 -10.20
C PHE A 157 -6.74 0.81 -11.53
N GLU A 158 -7.17 1.86 -12.23
CA GLU A 158 -7.64 1.78 -13.62
C GLU A 158 -6.54 1.31 -14.58
N GLU A 159 -5.32 1.84 -14.44
CA GLU A 159 -4.14 1.35 -15.18
C GLU A 159 -3.87 -0.14 -14.89
N MET A 160 -4.07 -0.57 -13.65
CA MET A 160 -3.96 -1.98 -13.25
C MET A 160 -5.16 -2.84 -13.69
N GLN A 161 -6.18 -2.25 -14.31
CA GLN A 161 -7.43 -2.92 -14.64
C GLN A 161 -8.08 -3.58 -13.41
N TRP A 162 -7.91 -2.96 -12.25
CA TRP A 162 -8.39 -3.45 -10.94
C TRP A 162 -7.90 -4.86 -10.57
N ARG A 163 -6.74 -5.30 -11.13
CA ARG A 163 -6.08 -6.57 -10.84
C ARG A 163 -4.64 -6.33 -10.39
N PRO A 164 -4.42 -5.87 -9.15
CA PRO A 164 -3.12 -5.40 -8.69
C PRO A 164 -2.01 -6.45 -8.81
N LEU A 165 -2.25 -7.67 -8.33
CA LEU A 165 -1.25 -8.73 -8.39
C LEU A 165 -0.94 -9.15 -9.83
N GLU A 166 -1.96 -9.31 -10.68
CA GLU A 166 -1.75 -9.66 -12.09
C GLU A 166 -0.93 -8.59 -12.81
N TYR A 167 -1.25 -7.30 -12.60
CA TYR A 167 -0.50 -6.18 -13.17
C TYR A 167 0.96 -6.19 -12.71
N VAL A 168 1.19 -6.33 -11.41
CA VAL A 168 2.53 -6.38 -10.83
C VAL A 168 3.32 -7.56 -11.39
N MET A 169 2.73 -8.75 -11.44
CA MET A 169 3.42 -9.97 -11.90
C MET A 169 3.65 -9.98 -13.41
N ARG A 170 2.79 -9.37 -14.22
CA ARG A 170 3.00 -9.22 -15.66
C ARG A 170 4.29 -8.49 -15.99
N GLY A 171 4.61 -7.41 -15.25
CA GLY A 171 5.87 -6.71 -15.40
C GLY A 171 5.91 -5.69 -16.55
N GLU A 172 4.77 -5.40 -17.15
CA GLU A 172 4.59 -4.40 -18.20
C GLU A 172 3.89 -3.19 -17.61
N TYR A 173 4.66 -2.15 -17.24
CA TYR A 173 4.14 -1.01 -16.54
C TYR A 173 4.13 0.24 -17.40
N ARG A 174 3.14 1.10 -17.19
CA ARG A 174 3.18 2.47 -17.69
C ARG A 174 4.34 3.20 -17.00
N CYS A 175 5.27 3.76 -17.78
CA CYS A 175 6.52 4.35 -17.28
C CYS A 175 6.76 5.78 -17.79
N GLY A 176 5.70 6.53 -18.10
CA GLY A 176 5.78 7.92 -18.55
C GLY A 176 6.35 8.86 -17.48
N GLN A 177 6.83 10.04 -17.94
CA GLN A 177 7.35 11.09 -17.05
C GLN A 177 6.26 12.01 -16.52
N GLU A 178 5.03 11.85 -16.99
CA GLU A 178 3.87 12.58 -16.49
C GLU A 178 3.52 12.20 -15.05
N SER A 179 2.93 13.13 -14.32
CA SER A 179 2.54 12.92 -12.93
C SER A 179 1.40 11.93 -12.81
N LEU A 180 1.57 10.92 -11.96
CA LEU A 180 0.49 10.14 -11.39
C LEU A 180 -0.16 10.89 -10.24
N HIS A 181 0.64 11.34 -9.27
CA HIS A 181 0.16 12.05 -8.08
C HIS A 181 1.20 13.07 -7.63
N ARG A 182 0.90 14.36 -7.78
CA ARG A 182 1.80 15.46 -7.38
C ARG A 182 3.20 15.30 -7.99
N THR A 183 4.21 15.04 -7.16
CA THR A 183 5.59 14.82 -7.62
C THR A 183 5.88 13.37 -8.03
N ILE A 184 4.98 12.42 -7.72
CA ILE A 184 5.15 11.01 -8.10
C ILE A 184 4.78 10.86 -9.58
N ARG A 185 5.71 10.34 -10.37
CA ARG A 185 5.54 10.08 -11.81
C ARG A 185 5.17 8.62 -12.06
N TRP A 186 4.62 8.33 -13.23
CA TRP A 186 4.36 6.96 -13.65
C TRP A 186 5.63 6.10 -13.72
N SER A 187 6.79 6.70 -14.05
CA SER A 187 8.08 6.00 -14.01
C SER A 187 8.49 5.56 -12.60
N GLU A 188 8.21 6.37 -11.59
CA GLU A 188 8.47 6.00 -10.18
C GLU A 188 7.50 4.93 -9.70
N PHE A 189 6.23 5.03 -10.11
CA PHE A 189 5.22 4.01 -9.85
C PHE A 189 5.60 2.67 -10.49
N ALA A 190 6.05 2.66 -11.75
CA ALA A 190 6.57 1.48 -12.44
C ALA A 190 7.75 0.84 -11.68
N ALA A 191 8.67 1.67 -11.15
CA ALA A 191 9.79 1.18 -10.37
C ALA A 191 9.33 0.52 -9.05
N ILE A 192 8.29 1.04 -8.39
CA ILE A 192 7.67 0.43 -7.21
C ILE A 192 7.02 -0.91 -7.60
N CYS A 193 6.24 -0.97 -8.67
CA CYS A 193 5.63 -2.21 -9.17
C CYS A 193 6.68 -3.28 -9.50
N SER A 194 7.81 -2.88 -10.10
CA SER A 194 8.92 -3.79 -10.40
C SER A 194 9.53 -4.41 -9.13
N ARG A 195 9.68 -3.63 -8.06
CA ARG A 195 10.16 -4.15 -6.76
C ARG A 195 9.14 -5.06 -6.11
N MET A 196 7.85 -4.70 -6.15
CA MET A 196 6.78 -5.57 -5.67
C MET A 196 6.76 -6.89 -6.42
N LYS A 197 6.99 -6.91 -7.75
CA LYS A 197 7.11 -8.14 -8.53
C LYS A 197 8.21 -9.05 -7.99
N VAL A 198 9.41 -8.50 -7.79
CA VAL A 198 10.54 -9.26 -7.25
C VAL A 198 10.20 -9.80 -5.85
N PHE A 199 9.61 -8.98 -5.01
CA PHE A 199 9.24 -9.36 -3.65
C PHE A 199 8.19 -10.48 -3.63
N TYR A 200 7.04 -10.28 -4.29
CA TYR A 200 5.93 -11.23 -4.26
C TYR A 200 6.16 -12.50 -5.11
N ALA A 201 7.20 -12.54 -5.93
CA ALA A 201 7.64 -13.78 -6.57
C ALA A 201 8.22 -14.80 -5.57
N ALA A 202 8.73 -14.33 -4.42
CA ALA A 202 9.38 -15.15 -3.40
C ALA A 202 8.69 -15.11 -2.03
N ASN A 203 7.73 -14.21 -1.82
CA ASN A 203 7.09 -14.00 -0.52
C ASN A 203 5.57 -13.98 -0.65
N GLU A 204 4.88 -14.46 0.38
CA GLU A 204 3.42 -14.48 0.42
C GLU A 204 2.83 -13.18 0.98
N SER A 205 3.55 -12.49 1.86
CA SER A 205 3.08 -11.27 2.54
C SER A 205 4.24 -10.35 2.89
N VAL A 206 3.98 -9.06 2.97
CA VAL A 206 4.91 -8.05 3.49
C VAL A 206 4.82 -7.89 5.02
N GLU A 207 3.94 -8.60 5.70
CA GLU A 207 3.77 -8.53 7.16
C GLU A 207 5.08 -8.70 7.94
N PRO A 208 5.99 -9.66 7.58
CA PRO A 208 7.24 -9.85 8.31
C PRO A 208 8.24 -8.70 8.19
N LEU A 209 8.06 -7.81 7.22
CA LEU A 209 9.00 -6.72 6.99
C LEU A 209 8.87 -5.61 8.05
N THR A 210 10.01 -5.14 8.53
CA THR A 210 10.05 -3.90 9.32
C THR A 210 9.69 -2.68 8.47
N PRO A 211 9.28 -1.55 9.06
CA PRO A 211 8.99 -0.33 8.31
C PRO A 211 10.15 0.14 7.42
N ASP A 212 11.40 0.03 7.88
CA ASP A 212 12.57 0.38 7.08
C ASP A 212 12.80 -0.61 5.92
N GLN A 213 12.54 -1.90 6.12
CA GLN A 213 12.58 -2.89 5.05
C GLN A 213 11.51 -2.65 3.97
N ILE A 214 10.28 -2.28 4.35
CA ILE A 214 9.24 -1.86 3.39
C ILE A 214 9.71 -0.62 2.62
N ARG A 215 10.29 0.35 3.31
CA ARG A 215 10.86 1.56 2.71
C ARG A 215 11.89 1.24 1.63
N VAL A 216 12.81 0.32 1.92
CA VAL A 216 13.92 -0.04 1.02
C VAL A 216 13.44 -1.00 -0.09
N GLN A 217 12.83 -2.12 0.30
CA GLN A 217 12.54 -3.22 -0.64
C GLN A 217 11.36 -2.93 -1.54
N ILE A 218 10.32 -2.23 -1.04
CA ILE A 218 9.10 -1.94 -1.81
C ILE A 218 9.18 -0.56 -2.46
N TYR A 219 9.46 0.49 -1.68
CA TYR A 219 9.49 1.85 -2.23
C TYR A 219 10.82 2.25 -2.84
N GLY A 220 11.89 1.46 -2.64
CA GLY A 220 13.22 1.72 -3.20
C GLY A 220 13.85 3.00 -2.67
N GLN A 221 13.49 3.40 -1.47
CA GLN A 221 14.05 4.56 -0.79
C GLN A 221 15.26 4.13 0.06
N ALA A 222 16.20 5.04 0.28
CA ALA A 222 17.32 4.76 1.14
C ALA A 222 16.88 4.41 2.57
N SER A 223 17.56 3.47 3.22
CA SER A 223 17.34 3.15 4.64
C SER A 223 17.49 4.41 5.49
N ASN A 224 16.55 4.65 6.36
CA ASN A 224 16.59 5.74 7.32
C ASN A 224 15.80 5.37 8.60
N PRO A 225 16.45 4.71 9.56
CA PRO A 225 15.80 4.27 10.79
C PRO A 225 15.30 5.41 11.68
N LYS A 226 15.68 6.67 11.40
CA LYS A 226 15.19 7.84 12.14
C LYS A 226 13.89 8.42 11.58
N MET A 227 13.46 7.98 10.39
CA MET A 227 12.23 8.47 9.79
C MET A 227 11.00 7.94 10.51
N ALA A 228 10.02 8.82 10.73
CA ALA A 228 8.71 8.45 11.28
C ALA A 228 7.88 7.53 10.36
N ASN A 229 8.25 7.41 9.09
CA ASN A 229 7.62 6.50 8.11
C ASN A 229 6.08 6.49 8.15
N LYS A 230 5.45 7.66 8.30
CA LYS A 230 3.99 7.84 8.50
C LYS A 230 3.14 6.94 7.59
N LYS A 231 3.47 6.90 6.30
CA LYS A 231 2.70 6.15 5.30
C LYS A 231 2.78 4.64 5.54
N ILE A 232 3.93 4.14 5.96
CA ILE A 232 4.16 2.73 6.23
C ILE A 232 3.46 2.33 7.54
N HIS A 233 3.55 3.16 8.59
CA HIS A 233 2.82 2.91 9.83
C HIS A 233 1.31 2.97 9.63
N MET A 234 0.81 3.87 8.77
CA MET A 234 -0.60 3.93 8.39
C MET A 234 -1.05 2.64 7.67
N PHE A 235 -0.26 2.16 6.70
CA PHE A 235 -0.53 0.89 6.02
C PHE A 235 -0.53 -0.29 7.03
N ARG A 236 0.48 -0.37 7.91
CA ARG A 236 0.53 -1.41 8.95
C ARG A 236 -0.67 -1.35 9.88
N ARG A 237 -1.11 -0.16 10.29
CA ARG A 237 -2.32 0.03 11.08
C ARG A 237 -3.53 -0.56 10.37
N TRP A 238 -3.72 -0.25 9.09
CA TRP A 238 -4.82 -0.79 8.29
C TRP A 238 -4.83 -2.31 8.25
N MET A 239 -3.66 -2.92 8.10
CA MET A 239 -3.55 -4.38 7.94
C MET A 239 -3.68 -5.14 9.27
N VAL A 240 -3.26 -4.57 10.38
CA VAL A 240 -3.17 -5.23 11.70
C VAL A 240 -4.44 -5.04 12.53
N ARG A 241 -4.97 -3.79 12.63
CA ARG A 241 -6.11 -3.53 13.50
C ARG A 241 -7.39 -4.14 12.96
N ASN A 242 -8.08 -4.86 13.81
CA ASN A 242 -9.37 -5.48 13.53
C ASN A 242 -10.45 -4.84 14.41
N ASP A 243 -10.82 -3.59 14.14
CA ASP A 243 -11.85 -2.88 14.89
C ASP A 243 -13.26 -3.06 14.28
N GLY A 244 -13.36 -3.71 13.12
CA GLY A 244 -14.63 -3.90 12.40
C GLY A 244 -15.24 -2.61 11.85
N ILE A 245 -14.56 -1.47 11.97
CA ILE A 245 -15.07 -0.13 11.66
C ILE A 245 -14.27 0.48 10.51
N VAL A 246 -12.99 0.73 10.73
CA VAL A 246 -12.10 1.44 9.79
C VAL A 246 -11.06 0.52 9.20
N ASP A 247 -10.29 -0.16 10.02
CA ASP A 247 -9.13 -0.95 9.60
C ASP A 247 -9.52 -2.37 9.15
N LEU A 248 -8.61 -3.12 8.52
CA LEU A 248 -8.90 -4.36 7.79
C LEU A 248 -8.68 -5.63 8.64
N GLY A 249 -7.67 -5.62 9.51
CA GLY A 249 -7.35 -6.72 10.40
C GLY A 249 -6.99 -8.03 9.71
N LEU A 250 -6.15 -7.98 8.67
CA LEU A 250 -5.78 -9.15 7.87
C LEU A 250 -4.48 -9.81 8.33
N TRP A 251 -3.61 -9.07 9.02
CA TRP A 251 -2.35 -9.57 9.53
C TRP A 251 -2.54 -10.14 10.94
N SER A 252 -2.10 -11.36 11.14
CA SER A 252 -2.31 -12.11 12.38
C SER A 252 -1.06 -12.31 13.23
N HIS A 253 0.13 -12.06 12.67
CA HIS A 253 1.39 -12.25 13.38
C HIS A 253 1.87 -10.98 14.10
N THR A 254 1.28 -9.82 13.78
CA THR A 254 1.60 -8.55 14.42
C THR A 254 0.47 -8.15 15.35
N SER A 255 0.80 -7.87 16.62
CA SER A 255 -0.20 -7.38 17.59
C SER A 255 -0.51 -5.90 17.36
N PRO A 256 -1.77 -5.45 17.52
CA PRO A 256 -2.09 -4.02 17.55
C PRO A 256 -1.31 -3.25 18.62
N ALA A 257 -0.95 -3.89 19.75
CA ALA A 257 -0.13 -3.30 20.82
C ALA A 257 1.31 -2.94 20.36
N ASP A 258 1.80 -3.58 19.29
CA ASP A 258 3.15 -3.34 18.73
C ASP A 258 3.14 -2.26 17.64
N LEU A 259 2.00 -1.72 17.29
CA LEU A 259 1.88 -0.67 16.29
C LEU A 259 2.44 0.65 16.82
N ILE A 260 3.11 1.35 15.93
CA ILE A 260 3.53 2.74 16.12
C ILE A 260 2.54 3.63 15.36
N ILE A 261 2.12 4.73 15.98
CA ILE A 261 1.17 5.66 15.36
C ILE A 261 1.73 6.24 14.04
N PRO A 262 0.87 6.47 13.04
CA PRO A 262 1.26 7.17 11.81
C PRO A 262 1.42 8.67 12.06
N LEU A 263 2.58 9.08 12.57
CA LEU A 263 2.87 10.46 12.95
C LEU A 263 2.82 11.39 11.74
N ASP A 264 1.80 12.25 11.69
CA ASP A 264 1.71 13.34 10.72
C ASP A 264 1.77 14.73 11.40
N THR A 265 1.68 15.78 10.60
CA THR A 265 1.77 17.16 11.11
C THR A 265 0.63 17.54 12.06
N HIS A 266 -0.57 16.99 11.86
CA HIS A 266 -1.73 17.26 12.72
C HIS A 266 -1.62 16.52 14.04
N VAL A 267 -1.30 15.23 13.99
CA VAL A 267 -1.07 14.40 15.18
C VAL A 267 0.07 14.98 16.03
N HIS A 268 1.17 15.38 15.38
CA HIS A 268 2.30 16.00 16.05
C HIS A 268 1.91 17.33 16.73
N ALA A 269 1.20 18.20 16.02
CA ALA A 269 0.74 19.47 16.58
C ALA A 269 -0.20 19.29 17.77
N SER A 270 -1.12 18.31 17.71
CA SER A 270 -2.00 17.97 18.83
C SER A 270 -1.22 17.45 20.03
N ALA A 271 -0.24 16.59 19.79
CA ALA A 271 0.60 16.04 20.88
C ALA A 271 1.44 17.12 21.57
N LEU A 272 1.97 18.10 20.82
CA LEU A 272 2.64 19.27 21.39
C LEU A 272 1.69 20.13 22.21
N LYS A 273 0.49 20.41 21.69
CA LYS A 273 -0.51 21.27 22.36
C LYS A 273 -1.03 20.63 23.65
N LEU A 274 -1.17 19.31 23.69
CA LEU A 274 -1.57 18.55 24.87
C LEU A 274 -0.39 18.22 25.83
N GLY A 275 0.83 18.69 25.54
CA GLY A 275 2.00 18.39 26.37
C GLY A 275 2.39 16.91 26.41
N ILE A 276 1.93 16.10 25.45
CA ILE A 276 2.30 14.69 25.33
C ILE A 276 3.78 14.55 24.93
N THR A 277 4.25 15.44 24.09
CA THR A 277 5.67 15.57 23.71
C THR A 277 6.09 17.02 23.72
N THR A 278 7.37 17.27 23.94
CA THR A 278 8.01 18.60 23.77
C THR A 278 8.91 18.64 22.53
N ARG A 279 9.06 17.50 21.85
CA ARG A 279 9.95 17.36 20.70
C ARG A 279 9.37 18.06 19.46
N LYS A 280 10.20 18.93 18.87
CA LYS A 280 9.82 19.67 17.64
C LYS A 280 10.04 18.85 16.36
N SER A 281 10.85 17.79 16.41
CA SER A 281 11.15 16.93 15.25
C SER A 281 10.06 15.87 15.10
N ALA A 282 9.47 15.76 13.92
CA ALA A 282 8.53 14.69 13.58
C ALA A 282 9.29 13.45 13.07
N ASP A 283 10.07 12.84 13.95
CA ASP A 283 10.89 11.65 13.69
C ASP A 283 10.32 10.39 14.41
N ILE A 284 10.99 9.25 14.24
CA ILE A 284 10.57 7.99 14.86
C ILE A 284 10.58 8.08 16.39
N THR A 285 11.50 8.82 16.97
CA THR A 285 11.60 8.98 18.42
C THR A 285 10.35 9.67 18.97
N THR A 286 9.87 10.71 18.27
CA THR A 286 8.63 11.40 18.62
C THR A 286 7.41 10.50 18.41
N ALA A 287 7.37 9.71 17.34
CA ALA A 287 6.29 8.75 17.12
C ALA A 287 6.23 7.70 18.24
N LEU A 288 7.37 7.19 18.68
CA LEU A 288 7.47 6.24 19.80
C LEU A 288 7.02 6.88 21.13
N GLU A 289 7.50 8.09 21.44
CA GLU A 289 7.11 8.81 22.67
C GLU A 289 5.59 9.01 22.77
N ILE A 290 4.97 9.42 21.65
CA ILE A 290 3.51 9.59 21.60
C ILE A 290 2.81 8.22 21.71
N THR A 291 3.33 7.19 21.04
CA THR A 291 2.76 5.84 21.10
C THR A 291 2.78 5.30 22.52
N GLU A 292 3.90 5.46 23.25
CA GLU A 292 4.00 5.03 24.66
C GLU A 292 3.03 5.79 25.57
N PHE A 293 2.81 7.08 25.35
CA PHE A 293 1.77 7.81 26.06
C PHE A 293 0.37 7.24 25.77
N LEU A 294 0.08 6.92 24.50
CA LEU A 294 -1.23 6.37 24.11
C LEU A 294 -1.47 4.96 24.64
N LYS A 295 -0.44 4.17 24.94
CA LYS A 295 -0.57 2.88 25.61
C LYS A 295 -1.14 3.01 27.02
N GLU A 296 -1.00 4.14 27.69
CA GLU A 296 -1.67 4.37 28.98
C GLU A 296 -3.20 4.47 28.84
N ALA A 297 -3.67 5.00 27.70
CA ALA A 297 -5.09 5.06 27.39
C ALA A 297 -5.62 3.73 26.80
N PHE A 298 -4.83 3.10 25.93
CA PHE A 298 -5.18 1.91 25.16
C PHE A 298 -3.99 0.93 25.13
N PRO A 299 -3.77 0.12 26.17
CA PRO A 299 -2.60 -0.77 26.28
C PRO A 299 -2.49 -1.77 25.14
N ASP A 300 -3.63 -2.30 24.67
CA ASP A 300 -3.69 -3.33 23.63
C ASP A 300 -3.76 -2.75 22.21
N ASP A 301 -3.98 -1.43 22.05
CA ASP A 301 -4.16 -0.78 20.75
C ASP A 301 -3.86 0.73 20.83
N PRO A 302 -2.60 1.16 20.93
CA PRO A 302 -2.24 2.58 21.04
C PRO A 302 -2.68 3.39 19.81
N CYS A 303 -2.80 2.76 18.63
CA CYS A 303 -3.26 3.43 17.41
C CYS A 303 -4.74 3.85 17.47
N LYS A 304 -5.53 3.36 18.42
CA LYS A 304 -6.87 3.89 18.70
C LYS A 304 -6.82 5.36 19.10
N GLY A 305 -5.75 5.77 19.80
CA GLY A 305 -5.53 7.16 20.18
C GLY A 305 -5.11 8.10 19.03
N ASP A 306 -4.66 7.56 17.90
CA ASP A 306 -4.34 8.36 16.70
C ASP A 306 -5.57 9.10 16.18
N PHE A 307 -6.74 8.47 16.19
CA PHE A 307 -8.01 9.12 15.82
C PHE A 307 -8.35 10.31 16.72
N ALA A 308 -8.09 10.19 18.01
CA ALA A 308 -8.30 11.26 18.98
C ALA A 308 -7.40 12.47 18.72
N LEU A 309 -6.11 12.23 18.49
CA LEU A 309 -5.15 13.30 18.20
C LEU A 309 -5.45 14.01 16.88
N PHE A 310 -5.86 13.25 15.87
CA PHE A 310 -6.28 13.81 14.58
C PHE A 310 -7.55 14.67 14.73
N ALA A 311 -8.54 14.18 15.49
CA ALA A 311 -9.78 14.89 15.76
C ALA A 311 -9.54 16.17 16.57
N TYR A 312 -8.72 16.10 17.61
CA TYR A 312 -8.35 17.25 18.41
C TYR A 312 -7.75 18.37 17.56
N ALA A 313 -6.92 18.03 16.56
CA ALA A 313 -6.42 19.03 15.60
C ALA A 313 -7.53 19.63 14.73
N ALA A 314 -8.55 18.86 14.38
CA ALA A 314 -9.66 19.33 13.56
C ALA A 314 -10.57 20.31 14.33
N GLU A 315 -10.86 20.01 15.58
CA GLU A 315 -11.70 20.84 16.45
C GLU A 315 -11.00 22.16 16.88
N ASN A 316 -9.69 22.13 17.03
CA ASN A 316 -8.92 23.28 17.52
C ASN A 316 -8.18 24.05 16.41
N LYS A 317 -8.67 23.99 15.18
CA LYS A 317 -8.21 24.83 14.05
C LYS A 317 -8.77 26.25 14.17
N HIS A 318 -8.35 27.00 15.20
CA HIS A 318 -8.59 28.44 15.29
C HIS A 318 -7.29 29.18 15.57
#